data_5ff45f4e3e7c629c42c2fb1e9b0810ae
#
_entry.id   5ff45f4e3e7c629c42c2fb1e9b0810ae
#
_cell.length_a   1.000
_cell.length_b   1.000
_cell.length_c   1.000
_cell.angle_alpha   90.00
_cell.angle_beta   90.00
_cell.angle_gamma   90.00
#
_symmetry.space_group_name_H-M   'P 1'
#
loop_
_entity.id
_entity.type
_entity.pdbx_description
1 polymer ?
#
loop_
_entity_poly.entity_id
_entity_poly.type
_entity_poly.pdbx_seq_one_letter_code
_entity_poly.pdbx_strand_id
1 'polypeptide(L)'
;MLAPADGQQRTVQVFLFNYGNTEDTFDLRVDTDNWRLRARLSAEEVTLEANGGQITLTLRLPMPEGVENGSYRVSIIGTSQSNPSYQSVSNFYLTVPKTYMVKVQDRDLSQEVFAAGTDPRTLKWTIENTGNEDDAYDIELDFPSDVSASVAGLTNGRTPYIAPGDNFSLSVSYSFDADADGPRIIKLKAVSVESDNSDEGEARFEVGTVGYLVVLPPSLLSNAAEIRESGD
;
A
#
# COMPACT_ATOMS: atom_id res chain seq x y z
N MET A 1 13.89 16.97 -13.22
CA MET A 1 13.23 15.71 -13.64
C MET A 1 12.02 15.51 -12.77
N LEU A 2 10.85 15.23 -13.34
CA LEU A 2 9.63 14.90 -12.60
C LEU A 2 9.59 13.38 -12.38
N ALA A 3 9.39 12.95 -11.14
CA ALA A 3 9.35 11.53 -10.77
C ALA A 3 8.37 11.31 -9.59
N PRO A 4 7.17 10.80 -9.87
CA PRO A 4 6.21 10.42 -8.81
C PRO A 4 6.80 9.37 -7.86
N ALA A 5 6.40 9.45 -6.58
CA ALA A 5 6.75 8.48 -5.54
C ALA A 5 5.79 7.27 -5.62
N ASP A 6 5.94 6.46 -6.66
CA ASP A 6 5.03 5.39 -7.07
C ASP A 6 5.63 3.98 -6.94
N GLY A 7 6.67 3.83 -6.13
CA GLY A 7 7.40 2.58 -5.97
C GLY A 7 8.27 2.18 -7.17
N GLN A 8 8.23 2.92 -8.28
CA GLN A 8 8.92 2.57 -9.51
C GLN A 8 10.37 3.08 -9.51
N GLN A 9 11.25 2.39 -10.22
CA GLN A 9 12.62 2.83 -10.46
C GLN A 9 12.68 3.71 -11.71
N ARG A 10 13.34 4.87 -11.58
CA ARG A 10 13.71 5.72 -12.73
C ARG A 10 15.17 5.52 -13.08
N THR A 11 15.53 5.78 -14.34
CA THR A 11 16.90 5.70 -14.81
C THR A 11 17.28 6.98 -15.57
N VAL A 12 18.51 7.41 -15.36
CA VAL A 12 19.10 8.59 -16.05
C VAL A 12 20.46 8.19 -16.61
N GLN A 13 20.76 8.61 -17.84
CA GLN A 13 22.08 8.43 -18.43
C GLN A 13 23.02 9.53 -17.90
N VAL A 14 24.22 9.12 -17.50
CA VAL A 14 25.28 9.98 -17.00
C VAL A 14 26.48 9.83 -17.90
N PHE A 15 26.97 10.93 -18.46
CA PHE A 15 28.11 10.96 -19.33
C PHE A 15 29.33 11.47 -18.56
N LEU A 16 30.41 10.73 -18.61
CA LEU A 16 31.67 11.06 -17.96
C LEU A 16 32.74 11.24 -19.05
N PHE A 17 33.59 12.26 -18.88
CA PHE A 17 34.67 12.58 -19.80
C PHE A 17 35.95 12.86 -19.01
N ASN A 18 37.06 12.31 -19.50
CA ASN A 18 38.39 12.68 -19.01
C ASN A 18 39.01 13.70 -19.96
N TYR A 19 39.04 14.96 -19.58
CA TYR A 19 39.72 16.03 -20.31
C TYR A 19 41.18 16.21 -19.90
N GLY A 20 41.68 15.37 -18.98
CA GLY A 20 43.08 15.33 -18.61
C GLY A 20 43.97 14.84 -19.77
N ASN A 21 45.25 15.09 -19.65
CA ASN A 21 46.27 14.68 -20.63
C ASN A 21 46.89 13.30 -20.34
N THR A 22 46.39 12.60 -19.34
CA THR A 22 46.75 11.23 -18.95
C THR A 22 45.51 10.38 -18.72
N GLU A 23 45.63 9.07 -18.97
CA GLU A 23 44.63 8.10 -18.48
C GLU A 23 44.51 8.22 -16.98
N ASP A 24 43.29 8.11 -16.46
CA ASP A 24 43.03 8.17 -15.04
C ASP A 24 41.83 7.30 -14.64
N THR A 25 41.86 6.84 -13.41
CA THR A 25 40.74 6.12 -12.77
C THR A 25 40.01 7.07 -11.82
N PHE A 26 38.71 7.08 -11.91
CA PHE A 26 37.86 7.95 -11.13
C PHE A 26 36.95 7.14 -10.18
N ASP A 27 36.97 7.46 -8.89
CA ASP A 27 35.99 7.00 -7.92
C ASP A 27 34.72 7.81 -8.08
N LEU A 28 33.58 7.12 -8.15
CA LEU A 28 32.29 7.72 -8.40
C LEU A 28 31.35 7.49 -7.22
N ARG A 29 30.67 8.53 -6.81
CA ARG A 29 29.61 8.43 -5.79
C ARG A 29 28.41 9.28 -6.15
N VAL A 30 27.26 8.89 -5.61
CA VAL A 30 26.02 9.67 -5.70
C VAL A 30 25.64 10.13 -4.29
N ASP A 31 25.27 11.40 -4.21
CA ASP A 31 24.77 12.02 -2.99
C ASP A 31 23.39 12.62 -3.25
N THR A 32 22.47 12.50 -2.29
CA THR A 32 21.09 12.99 -2.39
C THR A 32 20.66 13.70 -1.12
N ASP A 33 19.89 14.78 -1.25
CA ASP A 33 19.35 15.50 -0.09
C ASP A 33 18.32 14.67 0.72
N ASN A 34 17.78 13.59 0.11
CA ASN A 34 16.85 12.70 0.77
C ASN A 34 17.40 11.26 0.82
N TRP A 35 17.64 10.76 2.02
CA TRP A 35 18.20 9.41 2.25
C TRP A 35 17.34 8.26 1.73
N ARG A 36 16.02 8.46 1.54
CA ARG A 36 15.12 7.47 0.94
C ARG A 36 15.39 7.26 -0.54
N LEU A 37 15.92 8.28 -1.23
CA LEU A 37 16.33 8.22 -2.63
C LEU A 37 17.70 7.55 -2.74
N ARG A 38 17.75 6.23 -2.56
CA ARG A 38 18.98 5.43 -2.62
C ARG A 38 19.51 5.31 -4.05
N ALA A 39 19.87 6.45 -4.62
CA ALA A 39 20.41 6.56 -5.98
C ALA A 39 21.74 5.82 -6.12
N ARG A 40 21.95 5.11 -7.22
CA ARG A 40 23.19 4.35 -7.50
C ARG A 40 23.56 4.42 -8.97
N LEU A 41 24.86 4.59 -9.24
CA LEU A 41 25.43 4.42 -10.58
C LEU A 41 25.61 2.94 -10.91
N SER A 42 25.72 2.63 -12.20
CA SER A 42 26.03 1.29 -12.70
C SER A 42 27.49 0.88 -12.44
N ALA A 43 28.35 1.82 -12.08
CA ALA A 43 29.74 1.58 -11.66
C ALA A 43 30.13 2.61 -10.58
N GLU A 44 30.95 2.21 -9.63
CA GLU A 44 31.52 3.07 -8.56
C GLU A 44 32.95 3.53 -8.90
N GLU A 45 33.56 2.93 -9.91
CA GLU A 45 34.88 3.24 -10.41
C GLU A 45 34.90 3.10 -11.93
N VAL A 46 35.62 3.98 -12.61
CA VAL A 46 35.83 3.92 -14.08
C VAL A 46 37.22 4.42 -14.45
N THR A 47 37.87 3.75 -15.39
CA THR A 47 39.12 4.22 -16.02
C THR A 47 38.81 4.84 -17.38
N LEU A 48 39.30 6.04 -17.64
CA LEU A 48 39.09 6.78 -18.88
C LEU A 48 40.40 7.22 -19.46
N GLU A 49 40.55 6.96 -20.75
CA GLU A 49 41.68 7.44 -21.56
C GLU A 49 41.81 8.96 -21.50
N ALA A 50 43.00 9.43 -21.76
CA ALA A 50 43.31 10.86 -21.86
C ALA A 50 42.58 11.56 -23.02
N ASN A 51 42.51 12.87 -22.93
CA ASN A 51 42.11 13.76 -24.05
C ASN A 51 40.69 13.49 -24.61
N GLY A 52 39.71 13.24 -23.73
CA GLY A 52 38.31 13.06 -24.11
C GLY A 52 37.80 11.62 -24.04
N GLY A 53 38.56 10.71 -23.41
CA GLY A 53 38.03 9.38 -23.06
C GLY A 53 36.70 9.50 -22.35
N GLN A 54 35.72 8.71 -22.76
CA GLN A 54 34.34 8.85 -22.26
C GLN A 54 33.66 7.52 -21.97
N ILE A 55 32.70 7.54 -21.05
CA ILE A 55 31.79 6.43 -20.77
C ILE A 55 30.41 6.95 -20.46
N THR A 56 29.42 6.13 -20.77
CA THR A 56 28.02 6.38 -20.34
C THR A 56 27.63 5.40 -19.24
N LEU A 57 27.21 5.91 -18.10
CA LEU A 57 26.71 5.14 -16.97
C LEU A 57 25.21 5.33 -16.82
N THR A 58 24.58 4.37 -16.18
CA THR A 58 23.17 4.46 -15.80
C THR A 58 23.07 4.80 -14.32
N LEU A 59 22.43 5.92 -14.00
CA LEU A 59 22.00 6.25 -12.66
C LEU A 59 20.60 5.65 -12.43
N ARG A 60 20.47 4.85 -11.39
CA ARG A 60 19.20 4.27 -10.94
C ARG A 60 18.69 5.05 -9.75
N LEU A 61 17.44 5.48 -9.84
CA LEU A 61 16.73 6.30 -8.86
C LEU A 61 15.47 5.51 -8.42
N PRO A 62 15.52 4.73 -7.36
CA PRO A 62 14.32 4.16 -6.79
C PRO A 62 13.46 5.30 -6.22
N MET A 63 12.16 5.24 -6.48
CA MET A 63 11.17 6.20 -6.02
C MET A 63 10.21 5.50 -5.05
N PRO A 64 10.61 5.29 -3.76
CA PRO A 64 9.74 4.62 -2.80
C PRO A 64 8.43 5.37 -2.61
N GLU A 65 7.35 4.64 -2.37
CA GLU A 65 6.10 5.23 -1.92
C GLU A 65 6.32 6.07 -0.64
N GLY A 66 5.54 7.11 -0.45
CA GLY A 66 5.63 7.99 0.71
C GLY A 66 6.89 8.87 0.77
N VAL A 67 7.66 9.03 -0.34
CA VAL A 67 8.64 10.11 -0.43
C VAL A 67 7.88 11.41 -0.51
N GLU A 68 8.15 12.31 0.43
CA GLU A 68 7.51 13.63 0.50
C GLU A 68 7.62 14.37 -0.83
N ASN A 69 6.61 15.17 -1.16
CA ASN A 69 6.69 16.04 -2.33
C ASN A 69 7.79 17.09 -2.15
N GLY A 70 8.40 17.51 -3.23
CA GLY A 70 9.48 18.49 -3.16
C GLY A 70 10.49 18.37 -4.26
N SER A 71 11.56 19.17 -4.14
CA SER A 71 12.67 19.17 -5.09
C SER A 71 13.94 18.76 -4.36
N TYR A 72 14.50 17.62 -4.76
CA TYR A 72 15.67 17.00 -4.15
C TYR A 72 16.87 17.11 -5.08
N ARG A 73 17.99 17.59 -4.57
CA ARG A 73 19.24 17.61 -5.31
C ARG A 73 19.83 16.20 -5.35
N VAL A 74 20.26 15.79 -6.53
CA VAL A 74 21.06 14.59 -6.77
C VAL A 74 22.41 15.04 -7.30
N SER A 75 23.48 14.71 -6.60
CA SER A 75 24.85 15.06 -6.93
C SER A 75 25.60 13.82 -7.39
N ILE A 76 26.25 13.89 -8.54
CA ILE A 76 27.17 12.87 -9.03
C ILE A 76 28.57 13.45 -8.85
N ILE A 77 29.42 12.73 -8.14
CA ILE A 77 30.73 13.19 -7.75
C ILE A 77 31.75 12.20 -8.29
N GLY A 78 32.69 12.69 -9.09
CA GLY A 78 33.83 11.94 -9.59
C GLY A 78 35.12 12.49 -8.98
N THR A 79 35.97 11.63 -8.42
CA THR A 79 37.26 11.97 -7.80
C THR A 79 38.37 11.21 -8.49
N SER A 80 39.40 11.91 -8.95
CA SER A 80 40.57 11.30 -9.56
C SER A 80 41.39 10.50 -8.55
N GLN A 81 41.74 9.26 -8.89
CA GLN A 81 42.62 8.45 -8.03
C GLN A 81 44.08 8.90 -8.14
N SER A 82 44.53 9.36 -9.31
CA SER A 82 45.87 9.85 -9.48
C SER A 82 46.14 11.18 -8.77
N ASN A 83 45.10 12.01 -8.60
CA ASN A 83 45.14 13.23 -7.82
C ASN A 83 43.81 13.50 -7.11
N PRO A 84 43.60 13.04 -5.88
CA PRO A 84 42.34 13.19 -5.13
C PRO A 84 41.89 14.64 -4.86
N SER A 85 42.77 15.63 -5.11
CA SER A 85 42.36 17.04 -5.09
C SER A 85 41.51 17.45 -6.30
N TYR A 86 41.53 16.68 -7.37
CA TYR A 86 40.68 16.87 -8.53
C TYR A 86 39.37 16.12 -8.37
N GLN A 87 38.32 16.91 -8.14
CA GLN A 87 36.96 16.42 -7.99
C GLN A 87 36.03 17.20 -8.93
N SER A 88 35.15 16.50 -9.59
CA SER A 88 34.07 17.09 -10.36
C SER A 88 32.73 16.73 -9.76
N VAL A 89 31.80 17.71 -9.72
CA VAL A 89 30.45 17.53 -9.18
C VAL A 89 29.44 17.99 -10.22
N SER A 90 28.53 17.10 -10.60
CA SER A 90 27.38 17.44 -11.43
C SER A 90 26.09 17.27 -10.62
N ASN A 91 25.25 18.27 -10.66
CA ASN A 91 23.99 18.31 -9.91
C ASN A 91 22.80 18.37 -10.87
N PHE A 92 21.74 17.68 -10.50
CA PHE A 92 20.41 17.90 -11.05
C PHE A 92 19.34 17.83 -9.95
N TYR A 93 18.15 18.32 -10.27
CA TYR A 93 17.03 18.30 -9.33
C TYR A 93 15.99 17.27 -9.78
N LEU A 94 15.61 16.43 -8.81
CA LEU A 94 14.50 15.51 -8.89
C LEU A 94 13.30 16.15 -8.22
N THR A 95 12.21 16.37 -8.95
CA THR A 95 10.98 16.91 -8.41
C THR A 95 10.00 15.77 -8.18
N VAL A 96 9.62 15.55 -6.94
CA VAL A 96 8.58 14.61 -6.52
C VAL A 96 7.27 15.40 -6.43
N PRO A 97 6.28 15.10 -7.28
CA PRO A 97 4.98 15.76 -7.20
C PRO A 97 4.18 15.25 -6.01
N LYS A 98 3.13 15.99 -5.63
CA LYS A 98 2.08 15.49 -4.74
C LYS A 98 1.40 14.29 -5.39
N THR A 99 1.21 13.24 -4.61
CA THR A 99 0.47 12.05 -5.01
C THR A 99 -0.51 11.65 -3.92
N TYR A 100 -1.76 11.42 -4.32
CA TYR A 100 -2.85 10.99 -3.46
C TYR A 100 -3.24 9.58 -3.91
N MET A 101 -2.86 8.59 -3.13
CA MET A 101 -3.07 7.17 -3.46
C MET A 101 -3.61 6.44 -2.25
N VAL A 102 -4.44 5.46 -2.49
CA VAL A 102 -5.07 4.64 -1.47
C VAL A 102 -4.88 3.17 -1.76
N LYS A 103 -4.84 2.36 -0.71
CA LYS A 103 -4.87 0.91 -0.79
C LYS A 103 -5.89 0.37 0.21
N VAL A 104 -6.79 -0.47 -0.28
CA VAL A 104 -7.76 -1.21 0.52
C VAL A 104 -7.34 -2.66 0.60
N GLN A 105 -7.25 -3.22 1.80
CA GLN A 105 -6.81 -4.59 1.99
C GLN A 105 -7.94 -5.58 1.73
N ASP A 106 -7.73 -6.57 0.85
CA ASP A 106 -8.64 -7.70 0.65
C ASP A 106 -8.76 -8.57 1.92
N ARG A 107 -9.94 -9.19 2.09
CA ARG A 107 -10.23 -10.12 3.18
C ARG A 107 -10.83 -11.40 2.62
N ASP A 108 -10.06 -12.48 2.61
CA ASP A 108 -10.55 -13.80 2.22
C ASP A 108 -10.98 -14.59 3.46
N LEU A 109 -12.30 -14.73 3.62
CA LEU A 109 -12.96 -15.47 4.68
C LEU A 109 -13.72 -16.68 4.13
N SER A 110 -13.50 -17.06 2.88
CA SER A 110 -14.20 -18.16 2.20
C SER A 110 -13.85 -19.55 2.73
N GLN A 111 -12.81 -19.65 3.57
CA GLN A 111 -12.44 -20.91 4.23
C GLN A 111 -13.34 -21.25 5.43
N GLU A 112 -14.15 -20.32 5.90
CA GLU A 112 -15.09 -20.49 6.98
C GLU A 112 -16.51 -20.42 6.43
N VAL A 113 -17.39 -21.35 6.84
CA VAL A 113 -18.80 -21.30 6.50
C VAL A 113 -19.53 -20.46 7.54
N PHE A 114 -20.13 -19.38 7.10
CA PHE A 114 -20.91 -18.47 7.93
C PHE A 114 -22.38 -18.87 7.93
N ALA A 115 -22.99 -18.95 9.11
CA ALA A 115 -24.41 -19.20 9.22
C ALA A 115 -25.21 -18.06 8.58
N ALA A 116 -26.19 -18.40 7.75
CA ALA A 116 -27.22 -17.47 7.32
C ALA A 116 -28.01 -16.95 8.54
N GLY A 117 -28.52 -15.74 8.47
CA GLY A 117 -29.29 -15.10 9.52
C GLY A 117 -28.93 -13.62 9.73
N THR A 118 -29.81 -12.93 10.43
CA THR A 118 -29.78 -11.47 10.60
C THR A 118 -28.91 -11.01 11.76
N ASP A 119 -28.25 -11.91 12.49
CA ASP A 119 -27.37 -11.53 13.59
C ASP A 119 -26.16 -10.75 13.05
N PRO A 120 -25.95 -9.50 13.48
CA PRO A 120 -24.88 -8.67 12.95
C PRO A 120 -23.50 -9.17 13.39
N ARG A 121 -22.59 -9.22 12.44
CA ARG A 121 -21.18 -9.52 12.63
C ARG A 121 -20.34 -8.30 12.28
N THR A 122 -19.09 -8.29 12.68
CA THR A 122 -18.17 -7.17 12.41
C THR A 122 -16.95 -7.65 11.62
N LEU A 123 -16.65 -6.98 10.53
CA LEU A 123 -15.46 -7.11 9.75
C LEU A 123 -14.61 -5.84 9.92
N LYS A 124 -13.30 -6.00 10.10
CA LYS A 124 -12.36 -4.88 10.11
C LYS A 124 -11.67 -4.81 8.76
N TRP A 125 -11.72 -3.64 8.16
CA TRP A 125 -10.97 -3.29 6.94
C TRP A 125 -9.85 -2.31 7.26
N THR A 126 -8.74 -2.41 6.54
CA THR A 126 -7.63 -1.48 6.63
C THR A 126 -7.56 -0.67 5.34
N ILE A 127 -7.56 0.64 5.48
CA ILE A 127 -7.36 1.62 4.41
C ILE A 127 -6.03 2.29 4.67
N GLU A 128 -5.10 2.21 3.73
CA GLU A 128 -3.75 2.75 3.82
C GLU A 128 -3.60 3.93 2.86
N ASN A 129 -3.05 5.04 3.32
CA ASN A 129 -2.62 6.12 2.47
C ASN A 129 -1.23 5.78 1.90
N THR A 130 -1.19 5.37 0.64
CA THR A 130 0.05 5.06 -0.09
C THR A 130 0.57 6.26 -0.91
N GLY A 131 -0.09 7.41 -0.79
CA GLY A 131 0.36 8.69 -1.33
C GLY A 131 1.52 9.31 -0.55
N ASN A 132 1.82 10.56 -0.84
CA ASN A 132 2.85 11.35 -0.15
C ASN A 132 2.33 12.66 0.45
N GLU A 133 1.01 12.79 0.53
CA GLU A 133 0.30 13.88 1.19
C GLU A 133 -0.79 13.32 2.11
N ASP A 134 -1.18 14.07 3.12
CA ASP A 134 -2.34 13.75 3.94
C ASP A 134 -3.59 13.68 3.07
N ASP A 135 -4.38 12.63 3.23
CA ASP A 135 -5.61 12.44 2.47
C ASP A 135 -6.73 11.85 3.32
N ALA A 136 -7.96 12.09 2.92
CA ALA A 136 -9.15 11.47 3.47
C ALA A 136 -9.90 10.74 2.35
N TYR A 137 -10.67 9.73 2.69
CA TYR A 137 -11.30 8.88 1.70
C TYR A 137 -12.80 8.79 1.91
N ASP A 138 -13.56 9.04 0.85
CA ASP A 138 -14.98 8.73 0.80
C ASP A 138 -15.17 7.21 0.63
N ILE A 139 -16.00 6.61 1.47
CA ILE A 139 -16.18 5.17 1.56
C ILE A 139 -17.51 4.77 0.98
N GLU A 140 -17.48 3.85 0.02
CA GLU A 140 -18.63 3.24 -0.61
C GLU A 140 -18.62 1.73 -0.32
N LEU A 141 -19.81 1.15 -0.02
CA LEU A 141 -20.00 -0.29 0.09
C LEU A 141 -20.88 -0.78 -1.06
N ASP A 142 -20.50 -1.89 -1.65
CA ASP A 142 -21.29 -2.65 -2.60
C ASP A 142 -21.44 -4.09 -2.11
N PHE A 143 -22.68 -4.61 -2.10
CA PHE A 143 -23.01 -5.94 -1.61
C PHE A 143 -24.30 -6.47 -2.24
N PRO A 144 -24.48 -7.82 -2.30
CA PRO A 144 -25.70 -8.45 -2.81
C PRO A 144 -26.94 -8.08 -2.01
N SER A 145 -28.12 -8.22 -2.58
CA SER A 145 -29.41 -7.85 -1.99
C SER A 145 -29.80 -8.66 -0.75
N ASP A 146 -29.22 -9.85 -0.58
CA ASP A 146 -29.42 -10.76 0.57
C ASP A 146 -28.31 -10.57 1.64
N VAL A 147 -27.52 -9.51 1.53
CA VAL A 147 -26.54 -9.05 2.49
C VAL A 147 -26.94 -7.67 2.98
N SER A 148 -26.88 -7.43 4.27
CA SER A 148 -26.97 -6.10 4.85
C SER A 148 -25.59 -5.71 5.37
N ALA A 149 -25.08 -4.54 4.99
CA ALA A 149 -23.81 -4.04 5.47
C ALA A 149 -23.86 -2.55 5.75
N SER A 150 -23.15 -2.12 6.78
CA SER A 150 -23.05 -0.70 7.15
C SER A 150 -21.71 -0.39 7.80
N VAL A 151 -21.27 0.85 7.63
CA VAL A 151 -20.03 1.36 8.20
C VAL A 151 -20.34 2.26 9.38
N ALA A 152 -19.59 2.09 10.48
CA ALA A 152 -19.68 2.96 11.64
C ALA A 152 -18.37 3.77 11.81
N GLY A 153 -18.49 4.94 12.45
CA GLY A 153 -17.32 5.75 12.83
C GLY A 153 -16.80 6.70 11.74
N LEU A 154 -17.55 6.85 10.64
CA LEU A 154 -17.26 7.84 9.60
C LEU A 154 -18.05 9.12 9.83
N THR A 155 -17.49 10.24 9.41
CA THR A 155 -18.19 11.52 9.36
C THR A 155 -18.65 11.78 7.91
N ASN A 156 -19.95 11.76 7.68
CA ASN A 156 -20.55 11.89 6.34
C ASN A 156 -19.99 10.89 5.30
N GLY A 157 -19.73 9.64 5.73
CA GLY A 157 -19.18 8.60 4.85
C GLY A 157 -17.68 8.71 4.58
N ARG A 158 -16.97 9.59 5.29
CA ARG A 158 -15.56 9.92 5.06
C ARG A 158 -14.67 9.52 6.23
N THR A 159 -13.46 9.05 5.94
CA THR A 159 -12.41 8.81 6.96
C THR A 159 -11.89 10.15 7.52
N PRO A 160 -11.25 10.16 8.70
CA PRO A 160 -10.36 11.27 9.03
C PRO A 160 -9.21 11.35 8.00
N TYR A 161 -8.47 12.48 8.01
CA TYR A 161 -7.22 12.57 7.24
C TYR A 161 -6.21 11.54 7.77
N ILE A 162 -5.58 10.82 6.85
CA ILE A 162 -4.59 9.77 7.11
C ILE A 162 -3.26 10.26 6.54
N ALA A 163 -2.22 10.29 7.37
CA ALA A 163 -0.89 10.70 6.93
C ALA A 163 -0.26 9.68 5.95
N PRO A 164 0.71 10.09 5.11
CA PRO A 164 1.41 9.22 4.20
C PRO A 164 2.02 7.99 4.90
N GLY A 165 1.71 6.80 4.40
CA GLY A 165 2.16 5.52 4.95
C GLY A 165 1.42 5.06 6.21
N ASP A 166 0.50 5.85 6.75
CA ASP A 166 -0.38 5.47 7.85
C ASP A 166 -1.63 4.76 7.32
N ASN A 167 -2.36 4.13 8.25
CA ASN A 167 -3.58 3.42 7.94
C ASN A 167 -4.71 3.76 8.92
N PHE A 168 -5.93 3.53 8.45
CA PHE A 168 -7.16 3.66 9.22
C PHE A 168 -7.90 2.32 9.23
N SER A 169 -8.28 1.85 10.43
CA SER A 169 -9.08 0.64 10.59
C SER A 169 -10.56 0.99 10.63
N LEU A 170 -11.30 0.49 9.65
CA LEU A 170 -12.72 0.67 9.50
C LEU A 170 -13.47 -0.58 9.96
N SER A 171 -14.56 -0.40 10.73
CA SER A 171 -15.44 -1.49 11.14
C SER A 171 -16.70 -1.48 10.30
N VAL A 172 -16.93 -2.60 9.61
CA VAL A 172 -18.15 -2.85 8.83
C VAL A 172 -19.01 -3.86 9.57
N SER A 173 -20.22 -3.47 9.95
CA SER A 173 -21.22 -4.40 10.46
C SER A 173 -21.95 -5.03 9.27
N TYR A 174 -22.11 -6.34 9.27
CA TYR A 174 -22.80 -7.07 8.21
C TYR A 174 -23.64 -8.23 8.74
N SER A 175 -24.66 -8.63 7.99
CA SER A 175 -25.47 -9.82 8.22
C SER A 175 -25.96 -10.40 6.90
N PHE A 176 -26.38 -11.66 6.92
CA PHE A 176 -26.95 -12.35 5.77
C PHE A 176 -28.43 -12.61 6.00
N ASP A 177 -29.23 -12.59 4.95
CA ASP A 177 -30.63 -13.03 5.04
C ASP A 177 -30.70 -14.51 5.44
N ALA A 178 -31.84 -14.93 6.00
CA ALA A 178 -32.01 -16.28 6.55
C ALA A 178 -31.93 -17.39 5.49
N ASP A 179 -32.15 -17.07 4.23
CA ASP A 179 -32.11 -17.95 3.08
C ASP A 179 -30.84 -17.76 2.23
N ALA A 180 -29.90 -16.95 2.65
CA ALA A 180 -28.63 -16.77 1.95
C ALA A 180 -27.81 -18.07 1.96
N ASP A 181 -27.32 -18.50 0.78
CA ASP A 181 -26.54 -19.73 0.63
C ASP A 181 -25.49 -19.56 -0.50
N GLY A 182 -24.31 -20.13 -0.30
CA GLY A 182 -23.17 -20.05 -1.21
C GLY A 182 -22.33 -18.81 -1.07
N PRO A 183 -21.45 -18.52 -2.05
CA PRO A 183 -20.46 -17.45 -1.96
C PRO A 183 -21.11 -16.07 -1.98
N ARG A 184 -20.62 -15.18 -1.09
CA ARG A 184 -21.00 -13.77 -1.02
C ARG A 184 -19.76 -12.89 -0.98
N ILE A 185 -19.87 -11.72 -1.59
CA ILE A 185 -18.81 -10.72 -1.64
C ILE A 185 -19.36 -9.39 -1.17
N ILE A 186 -18.67 -8.78 -0.22
CA ILE A 186 -18.86 -7.37 0.14
C ILE A 186 -17.65 -6.63 -0.40
N LYS A 187 -17.86 -5.55 -1.13
CA LYS A 187 -16.82 -4.68 -1.65
C LYS A 187 -16.79 -3.38 -0.88
N LEU A 188 -15.60 -2.91 -0.59
CA LEU A 188 -15.36 -1.60 -0.02
C LEU A 188 -14.48 -0.81 -0.98
N LYS A 189 -15.00 0.30 -1.47
CA LYS A 189 -14.26 1.24 -2.29
C LYS A 189 -13.92 2.48 -1.47
N ALA A 190 -12.66 2.89 -1.51
CA ALA A 190 -12.16 4.12 -0.93
C ALA A 190 -11.75 5.07 -2.06
N VAL A 191 -12.28 6.29 -2.05
CA VAL A 191 -12.02 7.31 -3.08
C VAL A 191 -11.33 8.49 -2.41
N SER A 192 -10.17 8.90 -2.91
CA SER A 192 -9.44 10.08 -2.44
C SER A 192 -10.29 11.34 -2.56
N VAL A 193 -10.25 12.18 -1.53
CA VAL A 193 -10.93 13.48 -1.52
C VAL A 193 -10.14 14.53 -2.29
N GLU A 194 -8.83 14.37 -2.38
CA GLU A 194 -7.92 15.33 -3.01
C GLU A 194 -7.62 14.99 -4.48
N SER A 195 -8.06 13.80 -4.94
CA SER A 195 -7.88 13.35 -6.33
C SER A 195 -8.98 12.37 -6.75
N ASP A 196 -8.95 11.90 -8.01
CA ASP A 196 -9.87 10.86 -8.51
C ASP A 196 -9.33 9.42 -8.26
N ASN A 197 -8.24 9.26 -7.52
CA ASN A 197 -7.67 7.96 -7.21
C ASN A 197 -8.58 7.18 -6.25
N SER A 198 -8.74 5.91 -6.53
CA SER A 198 -9.53 5.02 -5.69
C SER A 198 -8.94 3.61 -5.72
N ASP A 199 -9.25 2.84 -4.68
CA ASP A 199 -8.96 1.42 -4.62
C ASP A 199 -10.15 0.68 -4.01
N GLU A 200 -10.31 -0.59 -4.38
CA GLU A 200 -11.41 -1.45 -3.95
C GLU A 200 -10.85 -2.73 -3.34
N GLY A 201 -11.30 -3.06 -2.14
CA GLY A 201 -11.04 -4.33 -1.49
C GLY A 201 -12.30 -5.19 -1.42
N GLU A 202 -12.13 -6.51 -1.50
CA GLU A 202 -13.21 -7.48 -1.42
C GLU A 202 -13.11 -8.30 -0.13
N ALA A 203 -14.27 -8.51 0.52
CA ALA A 203 -14.44 -9.53 1.56
C ALA A 203 -15.28 -10.67 1.00
N ARG A 204 -14.69 -11.86 0.95
CA ARG A 204 -15.32 -13.06 0.39
C ARG A 204 -15.72 -14.00 1.51
N PHE A 205 -16.97 -14.47 1.47
CA PHE A 205 -17.59 -15.33 2.46
C PHE A 205 -18.20 -16.56 1.77
N GLU A 206 -18.19 -17.69 2.47
CA GLU A 206 -19.04 -18.83 2.16
C GLU A 206 -20.20 -18.84 3.17
N VAL A 207 -21.43 -18.73 2.70
CA VAL A 207 -22.63 -18.70 3.54
C VAL A 207 -23.39 -20.00 3.38
N GLY A 208 -23.89 -20.57 4.47
CA GLY A 208 -24.64 -21.81 4.39
C GLY A 208 -25.24 -22.23 5.71
N THR A 209 -25.84 -23.41 5.70
CA THR A 209 -26.42 -23.99 6.92
C THR A 209 -25.30 -24.53 7.80
N VAL A 210 -25.14 -23.93 8.99
CA VAL A 210 -24.18 -24.39 10.00
C VAL A 210 -24.94 -25.18 11.06
N GLY A 211 -24.69 -26.48 11.15
CA GLY A 211 -25.23 -27.31 12.23
C GLY A 211 -24.43 -27.11 13.52
N TYR A 212 -25.12 -26.98 14.64
CA TYR A 212 -24.47 -27.00 15.93
C TYR A 212 -25.09 -28.06 16.84
N LEU A 213 -24.25 -28.69 17.64
CA LEU A 213 -24.67 -29.68 18.63
C LEU A 213 -24.81 -29.00 20.00
N VAL A 214 -26.00 -29.07 20.56
CA VAL A 214 -26.23 -28.68 21.97
C VAL A 214 -26.23 -29.93 22.81
N VAL A 215 -25.32 -30.05 23.75
CA VAL A 215 -25.32 -31.10 24.76
C VAL A 215 -26.02 -30.54 25.98
N LEU A 216 -27.23 -31.07 26.27
CA LEU A 216 -27.97 -30.71 27.45
C LEU A 216 -27.56 -31.63 28.62
N PRO A 217 -27.41 -31.09 29.85
CA PRO A 217 -27.16 -31.94 31.01
C PRO A 217 -28.36 -32.85 31.27
N PRO A 218 -28.16 -34.06 31.80
CA PRO A 218 -29.21 -35.04 32.02
C PRO A 218 -30.39 -34.52 32.86
N SER A 219 -30.15 -33.57 33.75
CA SER A 219 -31.18 -32.92 34.58
C SER A 219 -32.24 -32.12 33.83
N LEU A 220 -31.87 -31.62 32.61
CA LEU A 220 -32.85 -30.89 31.79
C LEU A 220 -33.71 -31.84 30.94
N LEU A 221 -33.22 -33.03 30.66
CA LEU A 221 -33.97 -34.06 29.93
C LEU A 221 -35.03 -34.72 30.86
N SER A 222 -34.75 -34.88 32.17
CA SER A 222 -35.70 -35.41 33.12
C SER A 222 -36.90 -34.48 33.33
N ASN A 223 -36.64 -33.16 33.35
CA ASN A 223 -37.73 -32.18 33.50
C ASN A 223 -38.61 -32.08 32.25
N ALA A 224 -38.11 -32.35 31.08
CA ALA A 224 -38.90 -32.38 29.85
C ALA A 224 -39.80 -33.60 29.73
N ALA A 225 -39.43 -34.71 30.36
CA ALA A 225 -40.25 -35.92 30.45
C ALA A 225 -41.42 -35.74 31.46
N GLU A 226 -41.14 -35.13 32.61
CA GLU A 226 -42.17 -34.85 33.63
C GLU A 226 -43.27 -33.90 33.13
N ILE A 227 -42.94 -32.92 32.28
CA ILE A 227 -43.94 -32.00 31.68
C ILE A 227 -44.88 -32.72 30.71
N ARG A 228 -44.45 -33.81 30.09
CA ARG A 228 -45.33 -34.60 29.17
C ARG A 228 -46.26 -35.57 29.92
N GLU A 229 -45.86 -36.03 31.09
CA GLU A 229 -46.71 -36.92 31.90
C GLU A 229 -47.76 -36.18 32.74
N SER A 230 -47.60 -34.87 32.94
CA SER A 230 -48.60 -34.07 33.68
C SER A 230 -49.65 -33.39 32.81
N GLY A 231 -49.74 -33.73 31.53
CA GLY A 231 -50.65 -33.12 30.55
C GLY A 231 -51.75 -34.04 29.99
N ASP A 232 -52.07 -35.16 30.65
CA ASP A 232 -53.25 -36.00 30.38
C ASP A 232 -54.37 -35.82 31.44
#